data_92cf05fe01c19fb5c112b366f305f208
#
_entry.id   92cf05fe01c19fb5c112b366f305f208
#
_cell.length_a   1.000
_cell.length_b   1.000
_cell.length_c   1.000
_cell.angle_alpha   90.00
_cell.angle_beta   90.00
_cell.angle_gamma   90.00
#
_symmetry.space_group_name_H-M   'P 1'
#
loop_
_entity.id
_entity.type
_entity.pdbx_description
1 polymer ?
#
loop_
_entity_poly.entity_id
_entity_poly.type
_entity_poly.pdbx_seq_one_letter_code
_entity_poly.pdbx_strand_id
1 'polypeptide(L)'
;MKKLIFIITIILTYSLNSFAENPHFIDYVKILNTSKPGADVQKKLQNKFKSESKKFAKLETDIRKEEAEIISQKKALSPEEYKKKVQALRKRVADLQNNKRTSFNNIAKSKSKAKQTLEG
;
A
#
# COMPACT_ATOMS: atom_id res chain seq x y z
N MET A 1 -20.22 6.60 -22.36
CA MET A 1 -19.04 5.74 -22.51
C MET A 1 -17.71 6.50 -22.34
N LYS A 2 -17.53 7.67 -22.92
CA LYS A 2 -16.30 8.47 -22.74
C LYS A 2 -16.01 8.89 -21.29
N LYS A 3 -17.05 9.16 -20.48
CA LYS A 3 -16.90 9.54 -19.06
C LYS A 3 -16.41 8.40 -18.16
N LEU A 4 -16.69 7.16 -18.52
CA LEU A 4 -16.32 5.97 -17.74
C LEU A 4 -14.87 5.59 -17.97
N ILE A 5 -14.39 5.76 -19.20
CA ILE A 5 -12.98 5.58 -19.56
C ILE A 5 -12.12 6.64 -18.84
N PHE A 6 -12.63 7.86 -18.68
CA PHE A 6 -11.95 8.95 -17.97
C PHE A 6 -11.76 8.65 -16.48
N ILE A 7 -12.76 8.00 -15.85
CA ILE A 7 -12.69 7.63 -14.43
C ILE A 7 -11.68 6.50 -14.20
N ILE A 8 -11.62 5.52 -15.11
CA ILE A 8 -10.64 4.42 -15.05
C ILE A 8 -9.23 4.96 -15.28
N THR A 9 -9.05 5.91 -16.18
CA THR A 9 -7.75 6.55 -16.44
C THR A 9 -7.27 7.35 -15.23
N ILE A 10 -8.17 8.02 -14.51
CA ILE A 10 -7.86 8.76 -13.29
C ILE A 10 -7.40 7.80 -12.16
N ILE A 11 -8.04 6.64 -12.03
CA ILE A 11 -7.64 5.64 -11.04
C ILE A 11 -6.24 5.07 -11.36
N LEU A 12 -5.93 4.87 -12.65
CA LEU A 12 -4.62 4.41 -13.08
C LEU A 12 -3.49 5.44 -12.86
N THR A 13 -3.79 6.73 -13.02
CA THR A 13 -2.79 7.80 -12.83
C THR A 13 -2.44 8.05 -11.36
N TYR A 14 -3.35 7.78 -10.44
CA TYR A 14 -3.05 7.86 -9.00
C TYR A 14 -2.17 6.71 -8.48
N SER A 15 -2.08 5.62 -9.22
CA SER A 15 -1.25 4.47 -8.84
C SER A 15 0.25 4.68 -9.08
N LEU A 16 0.63 5.63 -9.95
CA LEU A 16 2.03 5.83 -10.35
C LEU A 16 2.83 6.74 -9.42
N ASN A 17 2.18 7.46 -8.51
CA ASN A 17 2.87 8.38 -7.60
C ASN A 17 3.25 7.78 -6.24
N SER A 18 3.07 6.47 -6.05
CA SER A 18 3.34 5.80 -4.77
C SER A 18 4.78 5.29 -4.62
N PHE A 19 5.63 5.46 -5.63
CA PHE A 19 7.05 5.13 -5.60
C PHE A 19 7.93 6.36 -5.39
N ALA A 20 7.53 7.25 -4.51
CA ALA A 20 8.51 8.14 -3.93
C ALA A 20 9.31 7.32 -2.91
N GLU A 21 10.35 6.64 -3.37
CA GLU A 21 11.38 6.12 -2.50
C GLU A 21 11.86 7.27 -1.60
N ASN A 22 11.59 7.17 -0.32
CA ASN A 22 12.18 8.08 0.63
C ASN A 22 13.68 7.75 0.76
N PRO A 23 14.58 8.55 0.17
CA PRO A 23 16.02 8.29 0.26
C PRO A 23 16.54 8.32 1.71
N HIS A 24 15.79 8.92 2.62
CA HIS A 24 16.08 8.93 4.05
C HIS A 24 16.02 7.55 4.73
N PHE A 25 15.42 6.55 4.10
CA PHE A 25 15.32 5.19 4.66
C PHE A 25 16.68 4.47 4.69
N ILE A 26 17.54 4.74 3.71
CA ILE A 26 18.85 4.06 3.55
C ILE A 26 19.87 4.55 4.57
N ASP A 27 19.90 5.85 4.88
CA ASP A 27 20.84 6.42 5.84
C ASP A 27 20.55 6.00 7.28
N TYR A 28 19.29 5.80 7.61
CA TYR A 28 18.88 5.28 8.92
C TYR A 28 19.35 3.85 9.18
N VAL A 29 19.32 3.02 8.15
CA VAL A 29 19.81 1.63 8.20
C VAL A 29 21.29 1.57 8.57
N LYS A 30 22.06 2.53 8.10
CA LYS A 30 23.50 2.59 8.33
C LYS A 30 23.87 2.95 9.77
N ILE A 31 23.09 3.81 10.43
CA ILE A 31 23.31 4.25 11.81
C ILE A 31 22.92 3.19 12.83
N LEU A 32 21.85 2.42 12.59
CA LEU A 32 21.39 1.35 13.46
C LEU A 32 22.29 0.09 13.42
N ASN A 33 23.14 -0.06 12.41
CA ASN A 33 24.02 -1.22 12.25
C ASN A 33 25.26 -1.20 13.15
N THR A 34 25.49 -0.16 13.92
CA THR A 34 26.69 -0.01 14.76
C THR A 34 26.56 -0.58 16.16
N SER A 35 25.37 -1.01 16.59
CA SER A 35 25.15 -1.66 17.90
C SER A 35 24.35 -2.96 17.78
N LYS A 36 24.69 -3.98 18.56
CA LYS A 36 23.98 -5.28 18.56
C LYS A 36 22.46 -5.16 18.84
N PRO A 37 21.99 -4.40 19.85
CA PRO A 37 20.54 -4.22 20.08
C PRO A 37 19.86 -3.45 18.93
N GLY A 38 20.57 -2.53 18.28
CA GLY A 38 20.08 -1.81 17.11
C GLY A 38 19.88 -2.71 15.90
N ALA A 39 20.78 -3.68 15.68
CA ALA A 39 20.68 -4.63 14.58
C ALA A 39 19.46 -5.54 14.71
N ASP A 40 19.12 -6.01 15.91
CA ASP A 40 17.96 -6.86 16.14
C ASP A 40 16.65 -6.11 15.92
N VAL A 41 16.53 -4.89 16.42
CA VAL A 41 15.37 -4.03 16.20
C VAL A 41 15.20 -3.73 14.71
N GLN A 42 16.29 -3.43 14.04
CA GLN A 42 16.28 -3.15 12.61
C GLN A 42 15.83 -4.37 11.80
N LYS A 43 16.34 -5.56 12.13
CA LYS A 43 15.93 -6.81 11.48
C LYS A 43 14.43 -7.08 11.65
N LYS A 44 13.89 -6.85 12.85
CA LYS A 44 12.45 -6.95 13.13
C LYS A 44 11.64 -5.96 12.30
N LEU A 45 12.08 -4.71 12.21
CA LEU A 45 11.41 -3.67 11.41
C LEU A 45 11.47 -3.96 9.91
N GLN A 46 12.60 -4.44 9.41
CA GLN A 46 12.75 -4.87 8.02
C GLN A 46 11.83 -6.05 7.70
N ASN A 47 11.77 -7.05 8.57
CA ASN A 47 10.91 -8.20 8.38
C ASN A 47 9.43 -7.78 8.38
N LYS A 48 9.05 -6.90 9.28
CA LYS A 48 7.69 -6.35 9.34
C LYS A 48 7.35 -5.56 8.08
N PHE A 49 8.23 -4.68 7.64
CA PHE A 49 8.07 -3.92 6.41
C PHE A 49 7.94 -4.85 5.18
N LYS A 50 8.81 -5.85 5.08
CA LYS A 50 8.79 -6.83 3.99
C LYS A 50 7.50 -7.65 3.97
N SER A 51 7.03 -8.09 5.16
CA SER A 51 5.78 -8.82 5.31
C SER A 51 4.57 -7.97 4.92
N GLU A 52 4.48 -6.74 5.41
CA GLU A 52 3.40 -5.81 5.06
C GLU A 52 3.42 -5.44 3.58
N SER A 53 4.60 -5.20 3.01
CA SER A 53 4.74 -4.91 1.57
C SER A 53 4.25 -6.06 0.70
N LYS A 54 4.56 -7.30 1.05
CA LYS A 54 4.05 -8.49 0.34
C LYS A 54 2.54 -8.62 0.46
N LYS A 55 2.00 -8.39 1.65
CA LYS A 55 0.56 -8.43 1.90
C LYS A 55 -0.19 -7.40 1.04
N PHE A 56 0.29 -6.16 1.02
CA PHE A 56 -0.33 -5.12 0.21
C PHE A 56 -0.16 -5.34 -1.28
N ALA A 57 0.99 -5.84 -1.74
CA ALA A 57 1.20 -6.21 -3.14
C ALA A 57 0.22 -7.30 -3.60
N LYS A 58 -0.06 -8.29 -2.74
CA LYS A 58 -1.07 -9.31 -3.01
C LYS A 58 -2.47 -8.72 -3.10
N LEU A 59 -2.84 -7.86 -2.15
CA LEU A 59 -4.15 -7.18 -2.16
C LEU A 59 -4.33 -6.30 -3.40
N GLU A 60 -3.29 -5.59 -3.83
CA GLU A 60 -3.31 -4.80 -5.06
C GLU A 60 -3.52 -5.69 -6.30
N THR A 61 -2.86 -6.84 -6.35
CA THR A 61 -3.05 -7.83 -7.42
C THR A 61 -4.47 -8.37 -7.44
N ASP A 62 -5.03 -8.70 -6.28
CA ASP A 62 -6.40 -9.21 -6.16
C ASP A 62 -7.43 -8.15 -6.60
N ILE A 63 -7.21 -6.89 -6.25
CA ILE A 63 -8.04 -5.76 -6.69
C ILE A 63 -7.97 -5.58 -8.22
N ARG A 64 -6.79 -5.68 -8.81
CA ARG A 64 -6.64 -5.59 -10.28
C ARG A 64 -7.36 -6.73 -11.00
N LYS A 65 -7.33 -7.94 -10.46
CA LYS A 65 -8.08 -9.08 -11.00
C LYS A 65 -9.59 -8.84 -10.91
N GLU A 66 -10.08 -8.36 -9.78
CA GLU A 66 -11.49 -8.03 -9.59
C GLU A 66 -11.94 -6.91 -10.55
N GLU A 67 -11.11 -5.90 -10.75
CA GLU A 67 -11.35 -4.84 -11.73
C GLU A 67 -11.50 -5.41 -13.15
N ALA A 68 -10.57 -6.28 -13.55
CA ALA A 68 -10.62 -6.93 -14.87
C ALA A 68 -11.88 -7.80 -15.02
N GLU A 69 -12.28 -8.53 -13.99
CA GLU A 69 -13.51 -9.31 -13.98
C GLU A 69 -14.76 -8.44 -14.12
N ILE A 70 -14.85 -7.34 -13.40
CA ILE A 70 -15.96 -6.39 -13.48
C ILE A 70 -16.05 -5.80 -14.90
N ILE A 71 -14.93 -5.42 -15.49
CA ILE A 71 -14.88 -4.90 -16.86
C ILE A 71 -15.34 -5.95 -17.86
N SER A 72 -14.91 -7.20 -17.71
CA SER A 72 -15.31 -8.30 -18.60
C SER A 72 -16.81 -8.63 -18.49
N GLN A 73 -17.41 -8.45 -17.32
CA GLN A 73 -18.81 -8.72 -17.04
C GLN A 73 -19.74 -7.55 -17.35
N LYS A 74 -19.23 -6.41 -17.77
CA LYS A 74 -20.00 -5.18 -17.99
C LYS A 74 -21.23 -5.37 -18.90
N LYS A 75 -21.08 -6.18 -19.95
CA LYS A 75 -22.18 -6.46 -20.91
C LYS A 75 -23.24 -7.43 -20.36
N ALA A 76 -22.85 -8.28 -19.41
CA ALA A 76 -23.70 -9.30 -18.80
C ALA A 76 -24.45 -8.78 -17.56
N LEU A 77 -23.99 -7.70 -16.95
CA LEU A 77 -24.57 -7.10 -15.76
C LEU A 77 -25.57 -6.00 -16.09
N SER A 78 -26.61 -5.87 -15.28
CA SER A 78 -27.47 -4.69 -15.32
C SER A 78 -26.68 -3.43 -14.94
N PRO A 79 -27.10 -2.22 -15.40
CA PRO A 79 -26.42 -0.97 -15.01
C PRO A 79 -26.33 -0.77 -13.50
N GLU A 80 -27.32 -1.20 -12.75
CA GLU A 80 -27.33 -1.09 -11.28
C GLU A 80 -26.35 -2.06 -10.61
N GLU A 81 -26.29 -3.30 -11.06
CA GLU A 81 -25.35 -4.30 -10.57
C GLU A 81 -23.90 -3.91 -10.87
N TYR A 82 -23.65 -3.42 -12.08
CA TYR A 82 -22.35 -2.90 -12.46
C TYR A 82 -21.92 -1.74 -11.57
N LYS A 83 -22.83 -0.79 -11.33
CA LYS A 83 -22.59 0.36 -10.44
C LYS A 83 -22.25 -0.08 -9.02
N LYS A 84 -23.00 -1.04 -8.47
CA LYS A 84 -22.74 -1.59 -7.13
C LYS A 84 -21.35 -2.24 -7.04
N LYS A 85 -20.96 -3.03 -8.03
CA LYS A 85 -19.64 -3.67 -8.07
C LYS A 85 -18.51 -2.65 -8.17
N VAL A 86 -18.67 -1.62 -8.98
CA VAL A 86 -17.69 -0.52 -9.11
C VAL A 86 -17.57 0.25 -7.79
N GLN A 87 -18.67 0.53 -7.12
CA GLN A 87 -18.64 1.22 -5.83
C GLN A 87 -17.97 0.38 -4.74
N ALA A 88 -18.25 -0.92 -4.70
CA ALA A 88 -17.60 -1.86 -3.78
C ALA A 88 -16.09 -1.94 -4.03
N LEU A 89 -15.67 -1.98 -5.29
CA LEU A 89 -14.25 -1.97 -5.67
C LEU A 89 -13.56 -0.67 -5.24
N ARG A 90 -14.18 0.47 -5.46
CA ARG A 90 -13.66 1.79 -5.03
C ARG A 90 -13.46 1.85 -3.52
N LYS A 91 -14.42 1.33 -2.76
CA LYS A 91 -14.31 1.23 -1.29
C LYS A 91 -13.12 0.36 -0.89
N ARG A 92 -12.94 -0.79 -1.52
CA ARG A 92 -11.79 -1.67 -1.27
C ARG A 92 -10.47 -0.99 -1.57
N VAL A 93 -10.38 -0.24 -2.66
CA VAL A 93 -9.18 0.55 -3.01
C VAL A 93 -8.91 1.61 -1.96
N ALA A 94 -9.92 2.36 -1.53
CA ALA A 94 -9.78 3.38 -0.49
C ALA A 94 -9.34 2.77 0.85
N ASP A 95 -9.94 1.65 1.25
CA ASP A 95 -9.58 0.92 2.47
C ASP A 95 -8.14 0.39 2.40
N LEU A 96 -7.73 -0.13 1.26
CA LEU A 96 -6.35 -0.57 1.03
C LEU A 96 -5.36 0.58 1.19
N GLN A 97 -5.62 1.74 0.59
CA GLN A 97 -4.75 2.90 0.70
C GLN A 97 -4.66 3.41 2.14
N ASN A 98 -5.78 3.45 2.85
CA ASN A 98 -5.81 3.85 4.26
C ASN A 98 -5.04 2.86 5.15
N ASN A 99 -5.25 1.57 4.96
CA ASN A 99 -4.56 0.52 5.72
C ASN A 99 -3.06 0.53 5.44
N LYS A 100 -2.67 0.70 4.20
CA LYS A 100 -1.28 0.81 3.78
C LYS A 100 -0.60 2.01 4.45
N ARG A 101 -1.23 3.17 4.40
CA ARG A 101 -0.72 4.39 5.06
C ARG A 101 -0.60 4.20 6.57
N THR A 102 -1.61 3.65 7.22
CA THR A 102 -1.61 3.39 8.67
C THR A 102 -0.51 2.40 9.04
N SER A 103 -0.36 1.31 8.30
CA SER A 103 0.68 0.30 8.54
C SER A 103 2.08 0.90 8.43
N PHE A 104 2.37 1.64 7.37
CA PHE A 104 3.68 2.26 7.20
C PHE A 104 3.95 3.38 8.21
N ASN A 105 2.94 4.14 8.61
CA ASN A 105 3.07 5.12 9.68
C ASN A 105 3.40 4.45 11.02
N ASN A 106 2.78 3.32 11.32
CA ASN A 106 3.06 2.55 12.53
C ASN A 106 4.49 1.99 12.53
N ILE A 107 4.98 1.54 11.38
CA ILE A 107 6.37 1.10 11.23
C ILE A 107 7.33 2.29 11.43
N ALA A 108 7.03 3.44 10.86
CA ALA A 108 7.83 4.65 11.04
C ALA A 108 7.86 5.12 12.50
N LYS A 109 6.73 5.07 13.20
CA LYS A 109 6.64 5.38 14.64
C LYS A 109 7.46 4.39 15.49
N SER A 110 7.38 3.10 15.18
CA SER A 110 8.16 2.06 15.87
C SER A 110 9.65 2.27 15.67
N LYS A 111 10.06 2.68 14.48
CA LYS A 111 11.44 3.03 14.14
C LYS A 111 11.93 4.24 14.93
N SER A 112 11.13 5.30 14.98
CA SER A 112 11.44 6.52 15.75
C SER A 112 11.57 6.22 17.25
N LYS A 113 10.66 5.43 17.79
CA LYS A 113 10.70 5.00 19.21
C LYS A 113 11.93 4.16 19.52
N ALA A 114 12.28 3.24 18.64
CA ALA A 114 13.50 2.43 18.80
C ALA A 114 14.76 3.29 18.81
N LYS A 115 14.82 4.31 17.94
CA LYS A 115 15.89 5.29 17.92
C LYS A 115 16.03 6.04 19.24
N GLN A 116 14.94 6.57 19.78
CA GLN A 116 14.93 7.28 21.06
C GLN A 116 15.42 6.40 22.22
N THR A 117 15.05 5.12 22.23
CA THR A 117 15.51 4.17 23.24
C THR A 117 17.00 3.89 23.16
N LEU A 118 17.58 3.92 21.97
CA LEU A 118 19.01 3.66 21.75
C LEU A 118 19.90 4.90 22.00
N GLU A 119 19.34 6.11 21.84
CA GLU A 119 20.05 7.37 22.10
C GLU A 119 19.95 7.84 23.58
N GLY A 120 19.03 7.29 24.32
CA GLY A 120 18.87 7.55 25.76
C GLY A 120 19.70 6.63 26.61
#